data_5af5719724ab69932d54608d5819bd70
#
_entry.id   5af5719724ab69932d54608d5819bd70
#
_cell.length_a   1.000
_cell.length_b   1.000
_cell.length_c   1.000
_cell.angle_alpha   90.00
_cell.angle_beta   90.00
_cell.angle_gamma   90.00
#
_symmetry.space_group_name_H-M   'P 1'
#
loop_
_entity.id
_entity.type
_entity.pdbx_description
1 polymer ?
#
loop_
_entity_poly.entity_id
_entity_poly.type
_entity_poly.pdbx_seq_one_letter_code
_entity_poly.pdbx_strand_id
1 'polypeptide(L)'
;IDLAIDLLTHDGDQGYEHWRKNGATTFHEYWDSNRSRSHSHPMFGSTVAYIFEYLLGIKQKEGSAGYTSLVISPQSVERFGRMSGSMTIPSGMVSVSYKNTDGKVRFDISIPDGVDASFHFKNKELTLSQGKNEFVIEL
;
A
#
# COMPACT_ATOMS: atom_id res chain seq x y z
N ILE A 1 -12.45 3.97 4.10
CA ILE A 1 -11.39 2.95 3.95
C ILE A 1 -11.94 1.55 4.13
N ASP A 2 -12.70 1.26 5.18
CA ASP A 2 -13.22 -0.09 5.44
C ASP A 2 -14.04 -0.66 4.28
N LEU A 3 -14.93 0.14 3.70
CA LEU A 3 -15.69 -0.26 2.51
C LEU A 3 -14.77 -0.65 1.33
N ALA A 4 -13.69 0.10 1.10
CA ALA A 4 -12.76 -0.22 0.02
C ALA A 4 -12.02 -1.54 0.29
N ILE A 5 -11.66 -1.80 1.55
CA ILE A 5 -11.05 -3.06 1.95
C ILE A 5 -12.04 -4.21 1.79
N ASP A 6 -13.30 -4.01 2.18
CA ASP A 6 -14.36 -5.02 2.00
C ASP A 6 -14.55 -5.37 0.52
N LEU A 7 -14.53 -4.38 -0.37
CA LEU A 7 -14.60 -4.60 -1.82
C LEU A 7 -13.38 -5.35 -2.36
N LEU A 8 -12.17 -5.01 -1.87
CA LEU A 8 -10.92 -5.68 -2.27
C LEU A 8 -10.87 -7.15 -1.84
N THR A 9 -11.45 -7.46 -0.69
CA THR A 9 -11.46 -8.80 -0.10
C THR A 9 -12.78 -9.55 -0.32
N HIS A 10 -13.69 -8.98 -1.12
CA HIS A 10 -14.99 -9.59 -1.42
C HIS A 10 -14.82 -10.94 -2.10
N ASP A 11 -15.47 -11.96 -1.52
CA ASP A 11 -15.39 -13.36 -1.96
C ASP A 11 -16.61 -13.78 -2.83
N GLY A 12 -17.14 -12.86 -3.60
CA GLY A 12 -18.22 -13.15 -4.56
C GLY A 12 -17.70 -13.25 -5.99
N ASP A 13 -18.57 -13.68 -6.91
CA ASP A 13 -18.25 -13.85 -8.33
C ASP A 13 -17.75 -12.56 -9.02
N GLN A 14 -17.97 -11.41 -8.40
CA GLN A 14 -17.52 -10.10 -8.88
C GLN A 14 -16.48 -9.50 -7.93
N GLY A 15 -15.39 -10.23 -7.68
CA GLY A 15 -14.35 -9.82 -6.76
C GLY A 15 -12.96 -10.32 -7.15
N TYR A 16 -11.93 -9.63 -6.66
CA TYR A 16 -10.53 -10.01 -6.89
C TYR A 16 -10.20 -11.40 -6.33
N GLU A 17 -10.81 -11.75 -5.21
CA GLU A 17 -10.65 -13.06 -4.58
C GLU A 17 -11.19 -14.19 -5.45
N HIS A 18 -12.27 -13.95 -6.20
CA HIS A 18 -12.79 -14.89 -7.19
C HIS A 18 -11.73 -15.20 -8.27
N TRP A 19 -11.10 -14.17 -8.83
CA TRP A 19 -10.02 -14.38 -9.80
C TRP A 19 -8.85 -15.15 -9.19
N ARG A 20 -8.41 -14.78 -7.99
CA ARG A 20 -7.33 -15.46 -7.30
C ARG A 20 -7.63 -16.94 -7.06
N LYS A 21 -8.81 -17.27 -6.58
CA LYS A 21 -9.25 -18.67 -6.35
C LYS A 21 -9.32 -19.48 -7.63
N ASN A 22 -9.64 -18.85 -8.76
CA ASN A 22 -9.69 -19.49 -10.07
C ASN A 22 -8.34 -19.46 -10.80
N GLY A 23 -7.25 -19.15 -10.12
CA GLY A 23 -5.88 -19.23 -10.65
C GLY A 23 -5.47 -18.09 -11.57
N ALA A 24 -6.21 -16.98 -11.59
CA ALA A 24 -5.79 -15.80 -12.34
C ALA A 24 -4.49 -15.22 -11.77
N THR A 25 -3.57 -14.86 -12.66
CA THR A 25 -2.28 -14.24 -12.34
C THR A 25 -2.22 -12.78 -12.77
N THR A 26 -3.27 -12.30 -13.42
CA THR A 26 -3.40 -10.95 -13.96
C THR A 26 -4.82 -10.45 -13.74
N PHE A 27 -5.06 -9.14 -13.94
CA PHE A 27 -6.42 -8.58 -13.96
C PHE A 27 -7.10 -8.84 -15.30
N HIS A 28 -8.30 -9.43 -15.27
CA HIS A 28 -9.09 -9.67 -16.45
C HIS A 28 -9.96 -8.45 -16.82
N GLU A 29 -10.46 -8.42 -18.04
CA GLU A 29 -11.34 -7.35 -18.54
C GLU A 29 -12.73 -7.40 -17.88
N TYR A 30 -13.23 -8.60 -17.61
CA TYR A 30 -14.50 -8.86 -16.94
C TYR A 30 -14.32 -9.74 -15.71
N TRP A 31 -15.22 -9.63 -14.75
CA TRP A 31 -15.25 -10.50 -13.58
C TRP A 31 -15.40 -11.98 -13.96
N ASP A 32 -16.24 -12.28 -14.93
CA ASP A 32 -16.33 -13.63 -15.51
C ASP A 32 -15.17 -13.86 -16.48
N SER A 33 -14.19 -14.63 -16.05
CA SER A 33 -12.99 -14.94 -16.82
C SER A 33 -13.27 -15.62 -18.16
N ASN A 34 -14.34 -16.42 -18.24
CA ASN A 34 -14.72 -17.11 -19.49
C ASN A 34 -15.24 -16.14 -20.56
N ARG A 35 -15.71 -14.98 -20.16
CA ARG A 35 -16.21 -13.93 -21.06
C ARG A 35 -15.18 -12.87 -21.36
N SER A 36 -14.06 -12.86 -20.62
CA SER A 36 -13.00 -11.86 -20.83
C SER A 36 -12.29 -12.06 -22.15
N ARG A 37 -12.21 -11.01 -22.94
CA ARG A 37 -11.41 -10.98 -24.19
C ARG A 37 -9.94 -10.77 -23.87
N SER A 38 -9.64 -10.01 -22.80
CA SER A 38 -8.30 -9.78 -22.29
C SER A 38 -8.16 -10.36 -20.88
N HIS A 39 -7.13 -11.18 -20.67
CA HIS A 39 -6.71 -11.66 -19.36
C HIS A 39 -5.54 -10.85 -18.78
N SER A 40 -5.17 -9.75 -19.40
CA SER A 40 -4.20 -8.76 -18.91
C SER A 40 -4.73 -7.35 -19.20
N HIS A 41 -5.73 -6.93 -18.42
CA HIS A 41 -6.44 -5.67 -18.63
C HIS A 41 -6.22 -4.73 -17.45
N PRO A 42 -5.65 -3.53 -17.64
CA PRO A 42 -5.23 -2.66 -16.53
C PRO A 42 -6.38 -1.95 -15.83
N MET A 43 -7.62 -2.02 -16.32
CA MET A 43 -8.77 -1.27 -15.79
C MET A 43 -8.96 -1.46 -14.27
N PHE A 44 -8.84 -2.71 -13.79
CA PHE A 44 -8.92 -3.01 -12.36
C PHE A 44 -7.60 -2.86 -11.61
N GLY A 45 -6.52 -2.49 -12.30
CA GLY A 45 -5.19 -2.35 -11.70
C GLY A 45 -5.04 -1.13 -10.80
N SER A 46 -5.97 -0.17 -10.85
CA SER A 46 -5.98 1.01 -9.97
C SER A 46 -6.03 0.65 -8.47
N THR A 47 -6.50 -0.54 -8.13
CA THR A 47 -6.46 -1.06 -6.76
C THR A 47 -5.05 -1.23 -6.22
N VAL A 48 -4.06 -1.49 -7.08
CA VAL A 48 -2.65 -1.56 -6.68
C VAL A 48 -2.18 -0.20 -6.17
N ALA A 49 -2.52 0.89 -6.89
CA ALA A 49 -2.23 2.25 -6.43
C ALA A 49 -2.87 2.52 -5.06
N TYR A 50 -4.14 2.12 -4.88
CA TYR A 50 -4.83 2.26 -3.59
C TYR A 50 -4.09 1.54 -2.46
N ILE A 51 -3.61 0.31 -2.69
CA ILE A 51 -2.86 -0.45 -1.68
C ILE A 51 -1.58 0.29 -1.29
N PHE A 52 -0.81 0.78 -2.27
CA PHE A 52 0.42 1.51 -1.99
C PHE A 52 0.18 2.86 -1.33
N GLU A 53 -0.77 3.66 -1.84
CA GLU A 53 -1.00 5.01 -1.36
C GLU A 53 -1.74 5.07 -0.02
N TYR A 54 -2.65 4.14 0.24
CA TYR A 54 -3.49 4.20 1.44
C TYR A 54 -3.15 3.12 2.46
N LEU A 55 -2.98 1.87 2.06
CA LEU A 55 -2.74 0.81 3.04
C LEU A 55 -1.29 0.78 3.51
N LEU A 56 -0.33 0.89 2.60
CA LEU A 56 1.09 1.11 2.93
C LEU A 56 1.40 2.57 3.24
N GLY A 57 0.60 3.48 2.69
CA GLY A 57 0.69 4.91 2.95
C GLY A 57 1.80 5.63 2.20
N ILE A 58 2.35 5.06 1.12
CA ILE A 58 3.43 5.67 0.35
C ILE A 58 2.85 6.68 -0.63
N LYS A 59 2.95 7.96 -0.32
CA LYS A 59 2.41 9.05 -1.14
C LYS A 59 3.48 10.06 -1.53
N GLN A 60 3.41 10.54 -2.77
CA GLN A 60 4.15 11.74 -3.13
C GLN A 60 3.56 12.94 -2.37
N LYS A 61 4.41 13.76 -1.77
CA LYS A 61 3.98 14.99 -1.09
C LYS A 61 3.38 15.95 -2.10
N GLU A 62 2.27 16.56 -1.75
CA GLU A 62 1.63 17.59 -2.59
C GLU A 62 2.61 18.73 -2.90
N GLY A 63 2.62 19.19 -4.16
CA GLY A 63 3.55 20.22 -4.65
C GLY A 63 4.95 19.70 -4.98
N SER A 64 5.26 18.42 -4.73
CA SER A 64 6.52 17.80 -5.19
C SER A 64 6.34 17.06 -6.51
N ALA A 65 7.44 16.72 -7.17
CA ALA A 65 7.45 15.94 -8.41
C ALA A 65 8.47 14.82 -8.33
N GLY A 66 8.25 13.72 -9.08
CA GLY A 66 9.20 12.62 -9.19
C GLY A 66 9.52 11.90 -7.87
N TYR A 67 8.62 11.97 -6.89
CA TYR A 67 8.81 11.40 -5.55
C TYR A 67 10.02 11.94 -4.79
N THR A 68 10.43 13.19 -5.08
CA THR A 68 11.52 13.86 -4.33
C THR A 68 11.14 14.16 -2.89
N SER A 69 9.85 14.23 -2.59
CA SER A 69 9.33 14.34 -1.21
C SER A 69 8.14 13.39 -1.01
N LEU A 70 8.15 12.67 0.11
CA LEU A 70 7.18 11.65 0.45
C LEU A 70 6.43 11.96 1.75
N VAL A 71 5.19 11.49 1.80
CA VAL A 71 4.46 11.30 3.06
C VAL A 71 4.16 9.82 3.21
N ILE A 72 4.62 9.24 4.31
CA ILE A 72 4.30 7.85 4.68
C ILE A 72 3.18 7.88 5.71
N SER A 73 1.97 7.47 5.31
CA SER A 73 0.77 7.56 6.15
C SER A 73 -0.10 6.31 6.01
N PRO A 74 0.30 5.17 6.59
CA PRO A 74 -0.43 3.92 6.50
C PRO A 74 -1.77 4.00 7.22
N GLN A 75 -2.78 3.38 6.63
CA GLN A 75 -4.14 3.36 7.17
C GLN A 75 -4.60 1.92 7.44
N SER A 76 -5.60 1.78 8.32
CA SER A 76 -6.20 0.48 8.68
C SER A 76 -5.19 -0.55 9.23
N VAL A 77 -4.15 -0.07 9.93
CA VAL A 77 -3.10 -0.91 10.52
C VAL A 77 -3.67 -1.94 11.50
N GLU A 78 -4.68 -1.53 12.28
CA GLU A 78 -5.38 -2.40 13.22
C GLU A 78 -6.05 -3.58 12.52
N ARG A 79 -6.68 -3.33 11.36
CA ARG A 79 -7.44 -4.34 10.62
C ARG A 79 -6.54 -5.42 9.99
N PHE A 80 -5.40 -5.01 9.44
CA PHE A 80 -4.48 -5.94 8.78
C PHE A 80 -3.49 -6.61 9.74
N GLY A 81 -3.21 -5.97 10.87
CA GLY A 81 -2.23 -6.45 11.83
C GLY A 81 -0.79 -6.38 11.33
N ARG A 82 -0.54 -6.70 10.07
CA ARG A 82 0.77 -6.59 9.42
C ARG A 82 0.63 -6.34 7.92
N MET A 83 1.53 -5.56 7.37
CA MET A 83 1.67 -5.37 5.92
C MET A 83 3.10 -4.99 5.60
N SER A 84 3.56 -5.32 4.40
CA SER A 84 4.84 -4.86 3.87
C SER A 84 4.77 -4.69 2.37
N GLY A 85 5.52 -3.73 1.85
CA GLY A 85 5.66 -3.51 0.42
C GLY A 85 6.79 -2.56 0.10
N SER A 86 7.21 -2.57 -1.15
CA SER A 86 8.24 -1.67 -1.66
C SER A 86 7.88 -1.17 -3.05
N MET A 87 8.33 0.03 -3.36
CA MET A 87 8.13 0.70 -4.64
C MET A 87 9.42 1.33 -5.11
N THR A 88 9.76 1.13 -6.37
CA THR A 88 10.91 1.81 -7.00
C THR A 88 10.46 3.18 -7.49
N ILE A 89 11.19 4.20 -7.08
CA ILE A 89 11.06 5.59 -7.52
C ILE A 89 12.36 6.04 -8.21
N PRO A 90 12.41 7.20 -8.89
CA PRO A 90 13.65 7.62 -9.59
C PRO A 90 14.91 7.63 -8.71
N SER A 91 14.78 7.96 -7.43
CA SER A 91 15.91 8.02 -6.47
C SER A 91 16.29 6.67 -5.85
N GLY A 92 15.53 5.61 -6.08
CA GLY A 92 15.79 4.30 -5.49
C GLY A 92 14.54 3.61 -4.97
N MET A 93 14.71 2.69 -4.04
CA MET A 93 13.61 1.89 -3.50
C MET A 93 13.11 2.44 -2.16
N VAL A 94 11.81 2.72 -2.09
CA VAL A 94 11.08 2.98 -0.84
C VAL A 94 10.50 1.67 -0.34
N SER A 95 10.62 1.37 0.94
CA SER A 95 9.93 0.25 1.56
C SER A 95 9.23 0.66 2.84
N VAL A 96 8.05 0.09 3.07
CA VAL A 96 7.27 0.27 4.29
C VAL A 96 6.84 -1.11 4.78
N SER A 97 7.06 -1.36 6.04
CA SER A 97 6.58 -2.53 6.75
C SER A 97 6.03 -2.12 8.10
N TYR A 98 4.92 -2.72 8.51
CA TYR A 98 4.42 -2.59 9.86
C TYR A 98 3.89 -3.90 10.41
N LYS A 99 3.96 -4.01 11.74
CA LYS A 99 3.38 -5.13 12.50
C LYS A 99 2.76 -4.60 13.78
N ASN A 100 1.47 -4.87 13.97
CA ASN A 100 0.75 -4.65 15.22
C ASN A 100 0.86 -5.90 16.10
N THR A 101 1.26 -5.72 17.34
CA THR A 101 1.30 -6.77 18.35
C THR A 101 0.82 -6.13 19.66
N ASP A 102 -0.32 -6.59 20.16
CA ASP A 102 -0.91 -6.17 21.43
C ASP A 102 -1.04 -4.64 21.60
N GLY A 103 -1.52 -3.98 20.54
CA GLY A 103 -1.70 -2.52 20.54
C GLY A 103 -0.43 -1.71 20.35
N LYS A 104 0.72 -2.35 20.06
CA LYS A 104 1.97 -1.70 19.69
C LYS A 104 2.28 -1.98 18.25
N VAL A 105 2.41 -0.92 17.45
CA VAL A 105 2.76 -1.02 16.03
C VAL A 105 4.22 -0.71 15.85
N ARG A 106 4.98 -1.70 15.43
CA ARG A 106 6.35 -1.50 14.95
C ARG A 106 6.30 -1.14 13.47
N PHE A 107 7.00 -0.08 13.13
CA PHE A 107 7.24 0.36 11.76
C PHE A 107 8.70 0.17 11.40
N ASP A 108 8.95 -0.35 10.19
CA ASP A 108 10.25 -0.43 9.53
C ASP A 108 10.10 0.23 8.16
N ILE A 109 10.78 1.36 7.95
CA ILE A 109 10.64 2.19 6.76
C ILE A 109 12.03 2.50 6.20
N SER A 110 12.23 2.30 4.89
CA SER A 110 13.47 2.69 4.22
C SER A 110 13.19 3.76 3.18
N ILE A 111 13.94 4.85 3.26
CA ILE A 111 13.86 6.00 2.37
C ILE A 111 15.16 6.11 1.59
N PRO A 112 15.16 6.16 0.25
CA PRO A 112 16.38 6.30 -0.54
C PRO A 112 17.04 7.67 -0.37
N ASP A 113 18.31 7.75 -0.70
CA ASP A 113 19.07 8.99 -0.64
C ASP A 113 18.47 10.08 -1.53
N GLY A 114 18.54 11.33 -1.09
CA GLY A 114 18.03 12.49 -1.82
C GLY A 114 16.51 12.66 -1.79
N VAL A 115 15.79 11.89 -0.97
CA VAL A 115 14.34 12.00 -0.78
C VAL A 115 14.03 12.53 0.60
N ASP A 116 13.24 13.60 0.67
CA ASP A 116 12.66 14.09 1.92
C ASP A 116 11.43 13.26 2.26
N ALA A 117 11.28 12.86 3.52
CA ALA A 117 10.11 12.07 3.91
C ALA A 117 9.61 12.43 5.31
N SER A 118 8.29 12.45 5.45
CA SER A 118 7.60 12.52 6.73
C SER A 118 6.72 11.30 6.95
N PHE A 119 6.52 10.95 8.21
CA PHE A 119 5.63 9.88 8.63
C PHE A 119 4.47 10.48 9.42
N HIS A 120 3.24 10.11 9.06
CA HIS A 120 2.03 10.56 9.73
C HIS A 120 1.19 9.34 10.12
N PHE A 121 0.93 9.18 11.39
CA PHE A 121 0.07 8.10 11.88
C PHE A 121 -0.65 8.52 13.16
N LYS A 122 -1.98 8.53 13.13
CA LYS A 122 -2.81 9.10 14.19
C LYS A 122 -2.36 10.55 14.51
N ASN A 123 -1.99 10.84 15.75
CA ASN A 123 -1.52 12.15 16.20
C ASN A 123 0.01 12.27 16.20
N LYS A 124 0.71 11.33 15.55
CA LYS A 124 2.17 11.35 15.46
C LYS A 124 2.60 11.82 14.09
N GLU A 125 3.55 12.76 14.11
CA GLU A 125 4.24 13.22 12.92
C GLU A 125 5.75 13.16 13.20
N LEU A 126 6.50 12.54 12.31
CA LEU A 126 7.94 12.36 12.41
C LEU A 126 8.60 12.71 11.08
N THR A 127 9.75 13.35 11.13
CA THR A 127 10.64 13.42 9.96
C THR A 127 11.40 12.11 9.85
N LEU A 128 11.40 11.51 8.68
CA LEU A 128 12.17 10.29 8.40
C LEU A 128 13.54 10.65 7.85
N SER A 129 14.56 9.94 8.33
CA SER A 129 15.90 10.01 7.77
C SER A 129 16.02 9.18 6.50
N GLN A 130 16.95 9.54 5.63
CA GLN A 130 17.38 8.68 4.55
C GLN A 130 17.98 7.38 5.13
N GLY A 131 17.79 6.27 4.43
CA GLY A 131 18.12 4.94 4.95
C GLY A 131 16.98 4.38 5.82
N LYS A 132 17.35 3.57 6.80
CA LYS A 132 16.42 2.78 7.62
C LYS A 132 15.90 3.57 8.83
N ASN A 133 14.59 3.55 9.02
CA ASN A 133 13.88 4.12 10.16
C ASN A 133 13.09 3.01 10.86
N GLU A 134 13.32 2.81 12.15
CA GLU A 134 12.61 1.84 12.98
C GLU A 134 12.05 2.51 14.24
N PHE A 135 10.76 2.32 14.49
CA PHE A 135 10.12 2.87 15.69
C PHE A 135 8.84 2.12 16.04
N VAL A 136 8.35 2.32 17.26
CA VAL A 136 7.11 1.72 17.76
C VAL A 136 6.16 2.84 18.19
N ILE A 137 4.88 2.68 17.84
CA ILE A 137 3.79 3.57 18.27
C ILE A 137 2.73 2.74 18.97
N GLU A 138 2.24 3.23 20.11
CA GLU A 138 1.09 2.66 20.80
C GLU A 138 -0.21 3.11 20.14
N LEU A 139 -1.18 2.19 19.97
CA LEU A 139 -2.48 2.43 19.34
C LEU A 139 -3.47 3.15 20.27
#